data_91a8a67920eafef4a7f33709e07a74d0
#
_entry.id   91a8a67920eafef4a7f33709e07a74d0
#
_cell.length_a   1.000
_cell.length_b   1.000
_cell.length_c   1.000
_cell.angle_alpha   90.00
_cell.angle_beta   90.00
_cell.angle_gamma   90.00
#
_symmetry.space_group_name_H-M   'P 1'
#
loop_
_entity.id
_entity.type
_entity.pdbx_description
1 polymer ?
#
loop_
_entity_poly.entity_id
_entity_poly.type
_entity_poly.pdbx_seq_one_letter_code
_entity_poly.pdbx_strand_id
1 'polypeptide(L)'
;MSKSEWSLTNASDCEFVQLVREPLAAEAADEAAAILKALADPVRLRLFSSVASHAGGEACVCDISADIDVSQPTISHHLKVLRDAGLLVAERRASWVYYSIVPETIRKLSALLSIADRPSNEGVRA
;
A
#
# COMPACT_ATOMS: atom_id res chain seq x y z
N MET A 1 -15.91 -13.64 -21.96
CA MET A 1 -15.61 -13.45 -21.80
C MET A 1 -14.79 -13.19 -21.37
N SER A 2 -14.47 -13.60 -21.79
CA SER A 2 -13.45 -12.91 -21.53
C SER A 2 -13.43 -12.41 -20.23
N LYS A 3 -14.37 -12.43 -19.59
CA LYS A 3 -14.39 -11.96 -18.43
C LYS A 3 -13.50 -12.68 -17.60
N SER A 4 -13.39 -13.90 -17.70
CA SER A 4 -12.59 -14.58 -16.85
C SER A 4 -11.16 -14.28 -17.02
N GLU A 5 -10.70 -14.33 -18.19
CA GLU A 5 -9.37 -14.03 -18.32
C GLU A 5 -9.15 -12.64 -18.03
N TRP A 6 -10.07 -11.86 -18.25
CA TRP A 6 -9.92 -10.53 -17.94
C TRP A 6 -9.68 -10.37 -16.47
N SER A 7 -10.38 -11.08 -15.68
CA SER A 7 -10.21 -10.89 -14.30
C SER A 7 -8.90 -11.46 -13.84
N LEU A 8 -8.42 -12.49 -14.46
CA LEU A 8 -7.20 -12.94 -14.07
C LEU A 8 -6.15 -11.96 -14.31
N THR A 9 -6.09 -11.42 -15.39
CA THR A 9 -5.13 -10.46 -15.73
C THR A 9 -5.22 -9.37 -14.80
N ASN A 10 -6.39 -8.97 -14.49
CA ASN A 10 -6.53 -7.88 -13.68
C ASN A 10 -6.11 -8.09 -12.33
N ALA A 11 -6.13 -9.25 -11.86
CA ALA A 11 -5.73 -9.46 -10.53
C ALA A 11 -4.36 -8.92 -10.31
N SER A 12 -3.48 -9.17 -11.19
CA SER A 12 -2.16 -8.70 -10.95
C SER A 12 -1.88 -7.42 -11.66
N ASP A 13 -2.52 -7.20 -12.77
CA ASP A 13 -2.21 -6.06 -13.55
C ASP A 13 -3.17 -4.96 -13.38
N CYS A 14 -4.13 -5.12 -12.52
CA CYS A 14 -5.13 -4.11 -12.37
C CYS A 14 -4.51 -2.82 -12.02
N GLU A 15 -4.82 -1.81 -12.73
CA GLU A 15 -4.32 -0.50 -12.45
C GLU A 15 -5.46 0.35 -12.03
N PHE A 16 -5.22 1.19 -11.04
CA PHE A 16 -6.23 2.14 -10.64
C PHE A 16 -6.16 3.31 -11.61
N VAL A 17 -7.29 3.68 -12.14
CA VAL A 17 -7.32 4.91 -12.92
C VAL A 17 -7.28 6.05 -11.95
N GLN A 18 -6.81 7.17 -12.40
CA GLN A 18 -6.72 8.34 -11.55
C GLN A 18 -8.11 8.77 -11.14
N LEU A 19 -8.24 9.17 -9.89
CA LEU A 19 -9.51 9.61 -9.38
C LEU A 19 -10.11 10.74 -10.19
N VAL A 20 -9.27 11.58 -10.74
CA VAL A 20 -9.76 12.75 -11.43
C VAL A 20 -10.04 12.51 -12.90
N ARG A 21 -9.75 11.31 -13.39
CA ARG A 21 -9.99 11.07 -14.81
C ARG A 21 -11.36 10.51 -15.08
N GLU A 22 -11.80 9.61 -14.24
CA GLU A 22 -13.10 9.03 -14.44
C GLU A 22 -13.55 8.39 -13.16
N PRO A 23 -14.83 8.16 -12.97
CA PRO A 23 -15.30 7.56 -11.73
C PRO A 23 -14.76 6.15 -11.59
N LEU A 24 -14.44 5.76 -10.39
CA LEU A 24 -13.91 4.43 -10.15
C LEU A 24 -15.01 3.39 -10.22
N ALA A 25 -14.67 2.26 -10.77
CA ALA A 25 -15.58 1.13 -10.71
C ALA A 25 -15.65 0.62 -9.28
N ALA A 26 -16.71 -0.08 -8.95
CA ALA A 26 -16.91 -0.53 -7.59
C ALA A 26 -15.77 -1.39 -7.09
N GLU A 27 -15.26 -2.30 -7.91
CA GLU A 27 -14.18 -3.17 -7.48
C GLU A 27 -12.91 -2.39 -7.21
N ALA A 28 -12.61 -1.43 -8.06
CA ALA A 28 -11.41 -0.63 -7.86
C ALA A 28 -11.54 0.21 -6.59
N ALA A 29 -12.73 0.72 -6.34
CA ALA A 29 -12.96 1.51 -5.14
C ALA A 29 -12.81 0.65 -3.89
N ASP A 30 -13.32 -0.57 -3.92
CA ASP A 30 -13.20 -1.45 -2.78
C ASP A 30 -11.73 -1.78 -2.49
N GLU A 31 -11.00 -2.08 -3.53
CA GLU A 31 -9.60 -2.43 -3.35
C GLU A 31 -8.79 -1.24 -2.85
N ALA A 32 -8.99 -0.10 -3.46
CA ALA A 32 -8.25 1.08 -3.05
C ALA A 32 -8.61 1.49 -1.62
N ALA A 33 -9.88 1.39 -1.29
CA ALA A 33 -10.32 1.77 0.04
C ALA A 33 -9.71 0.85 1.10
N ALA A 34 -9.58 -0.42 0.81
CA ALA A 34 -8.98 -1.34 1.77
C ALA A 34 -7.53 -0.99 2.04
N ILE A 35 -6.80 -0.62 1.00
CA ILE A 35 -5.42 -0.23 1.16
C ILE A 35 -5.34 1.07 1.95
N LEU A 36 -6.17 2.02 1.62
CA LEU A 36 -6.14 3.30 2.31
C LEU A 36 -6.55 3.15 3.77
N LYS A 37 -7.50 2.28 4.06
CA LYS A 37 -7.87 2.06 5.43
C LYS A 37 -6.74 1.47 6.23
N ALA A 38 -5.98 0.59 5.64
CA ALA A 38 -4.85 0.00 6.34
C ALA A 38 -3.80 1.05 6.67
N LEU A 39 -3.69 2.08 5.86
CA LEU A 39 -2.72 3.13 6.12
C LEU A 39 -3.29 4.25 6.98
N ALA A 40 -4.58 4.28 7.20
CA ALA A 40 -5.20 5.41 7.88
C ALA A 40 -5.17 5.24 9.40
N ASP A 41 -4.00 5.06 9.92
CA ASP A 41 -3.77 4.95 11.35
C ASP A 41 -2.36 5.45 11.57
N PRO A 42 -2.14 6.38 12.48
CA PRO A 42 -0.81 6.97 12.63
C PRO A 42 0.28 5.96 12.94
N VAL A 43 -0.01 4.97 13.77
CA VAL A 43 1.00 3.99 14.11
C VAL A 43 1.31 3.11 12.89
N ARG A 44 0.28 2.69 12.18
CA ARG A 44 0.50 1.88 10.99
C ARG A 44 1.28 2.65 9.93
N LEU A 45 0.97 3.92 9.78
CA LEU A 45 1.67 4.72 8.81
C LEU A 45 3.15 4.85 9.19
N ARG A 46 3.42 5.03 10.48
CA ARG A 46 4.81 5.11 10.92
C ARG A 46 5.53 3.78 10.74
N LEU A 47 4.85 2.67 11.01
CA LEU A 47 5.47 1.36 10.81
C LEU A 47 5.77 1.13 9.34
N PHE A 48 4.84 1.46 8.47
CA PHE A 48 5.06 1.27 7.05
C PHE A 48 6.23 2.15 6.58
N SER A 49 6.26 3.39 7.03
CA SER A 49 7.33 4.29 6.67
C SER A 49 8.68 3.78 7.17
N SER A 50 8.69 3.21 8.36
CA SER A 50 9.92 2.70 8.92
C SER A 50 10.46 1.54 8.08
N VAL A 51 9.59 0.63 7.65
CA VAL A 51 10.03 -0.46 6.81
C VAL A 51 10.52 0.07 5.47
N ALA A 52 9.78 1.00 4.90
CA ALA A 52 10.11 1.51 3.57
C ALA A 52 11.44 2.25 3.55
N SER A 53 11.76 2.89 4.65
CA SER A 53 12.97 3.70 4.68
C SER A 53 14.22 2.92 5.07
N HIS A 54 14.08 1.66 5.49
CA HIS A 54 15.25 0.85 5.78
C HIS A 54 15.93 0.44 4.48
N ALA A 55 17.18 0.14 4.57
CA ALA A 55 17.95 -0.24 3.40
C ALA A 55 17.30 -1.42 2.72
N GLY A 56 17.12 -1.32 1.44
CA GLY A 56 16.50 -2.38 0.67
C GLY A 56 14.99 -2.46 0.83
N GLY A 57 14.38 -1.56 1.58
CA GLY A 57 12.94 -1.58 1.76
C GLY A 57 12.49 -2.73 2.64
N GLU A 58 13.35 -3.23 3.51
CA GLU A 58 12.97 -4.30 4.39
C GLU A 58 13.59 -4.11 5.76
N ALA A 59 12.96 -4.63 6.78
CA ALA A 59 13.45 -4.45 8.14
C ALA A 59 12.93 -5.54 9.05
N CYS A 60 13.72 -5.86 10.05
CA CYS A 60 13.30 -6.77 11.08
C CYS A 60 12.33 -6.06 12.00
N VAL A 61 11.41 -6.79 12.60
CA VAL A 61 10.43 -6.17 13.46
C VAL A 61 11.10 -5.47 14.64
N CYS A 62 12.21 -5.97 15.09
CA CYS A 62 12.88 -5.34 16.22
C CYS A 62 13.38 -3.95 15.86
N ASP A 63 13.75 -3.75 14.62
CA ASP A 63 14.25 -2.45 14.20
C ASP A 63 13.12 -1.45 14.03
N ILE A 64 12.00 -1.90 13.50
CA ILE A 64 10.96 -0.95 13.18
C ILE A 64 10.13 -0.60 14.39
N SER A 65 10.16 -1.41 15.43
CA SER A 65 9.37 -1.10 16.59
C SER A 65 10.13 -0.28 17.62
N ALA A 66 11.40 -0.05 17.40
CA ALA A 66 12.23 0.59 18.42
C ALA A 66 11.78 1.99 18.75
N ASP A 67 11.33 2.72 17.76
CA ASP A 67 10.95 4.10 17.97
C ASP A 67 9.48 4.31 18.15
N ILE A 68 8.70 3.25 18.20
CA ILE A 68 7.27 3.37 18.27
C ILE A 68 6.79 2.87 19.62
N ASP A 69 6.17 3.77 20.36
CA ASP A 69 5.86 3.53 21.74
C ASP A 69 4.51 2.88 21.92
N VAL A 70 4.39 1.65 21.51
CA VAL A 70 3.20 0.86 21.76
C VAL A 70 3.65 -0.55 22.06
N SER A 71 2.75 -1.37 22.57
CA SER A 71 3.14 -2.71 22.99
C SER A 71 3.41 -3.59 21.80
N GLN A 72 4.18 -4.65 22.04
CA GLN A 72 4.48 -5.61 21.00
C GLN A 72 3.26 -6.24 20.38
N PRO A 73 2.26 -6.68 21.15
CA PRO A 73 1.07 -7.21 20.51
C PRO A 73 0.38 -6.20 19.61
N THR A 74 0.41 -4.92 19.97
CA THR A 74 -0.18 -3.89 19.15
C THR A 74 0.62 -3.73 17.86
N ILE A 75 1.92 -3.74 17.96
CA ILE A 75 2.77 -3.66 16.76
C ILE A 75 2.48 -4.84 15.86
N SER A 76 2.41 -6.04 16.41
CA SER A 76 2.16 -7.23 15.61
C SER A 76 0.81 -7.15 14.92
N HIS A 77 -0.19 -6.63 15.61
CA HIS A 77 -1.51 -6.48 15.03
C HIS A 77 -1.45 -5.51 13.84
N HIS A 78 -0.78 -4.39 14.02
CA HIS A 78 -0.68 -3.40 12.95
C HIS A 78 0.08 -3.94 11.75
N LEU A 79 1.13 -4.72 12.00
CA LEU A 79 1.88 -5.30 10.89
C LEU A 79 1.02 -6.31 10.14
N LYS A 80 0.18 -7.04 10.86
CA LYS A 80 -0.71 -7.96 10.21
C LYS A 80 -1.72 -7.23 9.33
N VAL A 81 -2.27 -6.13 9.81
CA VAL A 81 -3.20 -5.36 9.02
C VAL A 81 -2.55 -4.88 7.73
N LEU A 82 -1.32 -4.38 7.82
CA LEU A 82 -0.61 -3.91 6.64
C LEU A 82 -0.33 -5.06 5.68
N ARG A 83 0.02 -6.22 6.22
CA ARG A 83 0.30 -7.36 5.38
C ARG A 83 -0.97 -7.85 4.69
N ASP A 84 -2.07 -7.92 5.43
CA ASP A 84 -3.32 -8.40 4.85
C ASP A 84 -3.83 -7.46 3.76
N ALA A 85 -3.45 -6.21 3.81
CA ALA A 85 -3.85 -5.26 2.78
C ALA A 85 -2.90 -5.25 1.58
N GLY A 86 -1.88 -6.08 1.60
CA GLY A 86 -0.96 -6.15 0.48
C GLY A 86 0.10 -5.08 0.47
N LEU A 87 0.30 -4.41 1.60
CA LEU A 87 1.32 -3.37 1.67
C LEU A 87 2.67 -3.90 2.12
N LEU A 88 2.67 -4.98 2.87
CA LEU A 88 3.90 -5.60 3.34
C LEU A 88 3.85 -7.10 3.10
N VAL A 89 5.02 -7.72 3.01
CA VAL A 89 5.13 -9.16 3.05
C VAL A 89 6.11 -9.48 4.16
N ALA A 90 5.97 -10.67 4.74
CA ALA A 90 6.82 -11.09 5.84
C ALA A 90 7.60 -12.31 5.41
N GLU A 91 8.84 -12.37 5.82
CA GLU A 91 9.70 -13.50 5.50
C GLU A 91 10.49 -13.89 6.72
N ARG A 92 10.48 -15.17 7.06
CA ARG A 92 11.25 -15.62 8.20
C ARG A 92 12.65 -15.99 7.73
N ARG A 93 13.64 -15.50 8.43
CA ARG A 93 15.03 -15.83 8.16
C ARG A 93 15.62 -16.25 9.49
N ALA A 94 15.86 -17.52 9.64
CA ALA A 94 16.33 -18.09 10.89
C ALA A 94 15.29 -17.79 11.96
N SER A 95 15.64 -17.11 13.02
CA SER A 95 14.68 -16.82 14.06
C SER A 95 14.11 -15.43 13.94
N TRP A 96 14.42 -14.72 12.88
CA TRP A 96 13.92 -13.36 12.73
C TRP A 96 12.87 -13.27 11.65
N VAL A 97 11.98 -12.32 11.79
CA VAL A 97 10.97 -12.07 10.76
C VAL A 97 11.29 -10.72 10.17
N TYR A 98 11.42 -10.67 8.85
CA TYR A 98 11.67 -9.45 8.13
C TYR A 98 10.43 -9.06 7.37
N TYR A 99 10.13 -7.78 7.39
CA TYR A 99 9.02 -7.24 6.64
C TYR A 99 9.56 -6.39 5.49
N SER A 100 8.94 -6.52 4.34
CA SER A 100 9.36 -5.75 3.16
C SER A 100 8.15 -5.08 2.56
N ILE A 101 8.35 -3.92 1.97
CA ILE A 101 7.24 -3.25 1.31
C ILE A 101 6.93 -3.95 0.00
N VAL A 102 5.71 -3.76 -0.47
CA VAL A 102 5.28 -4.25 -1.77
C VAL A 102 5.18 -3.03 -2.68
N PRO A 103 6.18 -2.75 -3.50
CA PRO A 103 6.19 -1.50 -4.26
C PRO A 103 5.02 -1.35 -5.19
N GLU A 104 4.51 -2.47 -5.72
CA GLU A 104 3.41 -2.38 -6.61
C GLU A 104 2.18 -1.80 -6.01
N THR A 105 1.91 -2.08 -4.73
CA THR A 105 0.75 -1.55 -4.05
C THR A 105 0.87 -0.04 -3.93
N ILE A 106 2.08 0.44 -3.63
CA ILE A 106 2.29 1.86 -3.53
C ILE A 106 2.20 2.53 -4.89
N ARG A 107 2.67 1.88 -5.93
CA ARG A 107 2.56 2.44 -7.26
C ARG A 107 1.11 2.58 -7.66
N LYS A 108 0.27 1.61 -7.31
CA LYS A 108 -1.14 1.71 -7.62
C LYS A 108 -1.78 2.89 -6.91
N LEU A 109 -1.46 3.07 -5.63
CA LEU A 109 -2.00 4.20 -4.92
C LEU A 109 -1.51 5.52 -5.47
N SER A 110 -0.24 5.58 -5.81
CA SER A 110 0.32 6.78 -6.37
C SER A 110 -0.38 7.14 -7.67
N ALA A 111 -0.61 6.17 -8.50
CA ALA A 111 -1.30 6.42 -9.77
C ALA A 111 -2.73 6.89 -9.52
N LEU A 112 -3.40 6.28 -8.57
CA LEU A 112 -4.76 6.65 -8.27
C LEU A 112 -4.86 8.11 -7.82
N LEU A 113 -3.94 8.55 -7.00
CA LEU A 113 -4.00 9.88 -6.43
C LEU A 113 -3.32 10.94 -7.26
N SER A 114 -2.77 10.58 -8.38
CA SER A 114 -2.03 11.52 -9.21
C SER A 114 -2.97 12.40 -10.00
N ILE A 115 -2.65 13.67 -10.09
CA ILE A 115 -3.39 14.56 -10.96
C ILE A 115 -2.45 15.32 -11.85
N ALA A 116 -1.21 14.92 -11.85
CA ALA A 116 -0.22 15.74 -12.52
C ALA A 116 -0.33 15.74 -14.01
N ASP A 117 -0.89 14.73 -14.58
CA ASP A 117 -0.91 14.69 -16.02
C ASP A 117 -2.17 15.22 -16.59
N ARG A 118 -2.94 15.99 -15.89
CA ARG A 118 -4.09 16.61 -16.48
C ARG A 118 -3.62 17.82 -17.20
N PRO A 119 -3.54 17.77 -18.46
CA PRO A 119 -2.97 18.89 -19.19
C PRO A 119 -3.81 20.12 -19.12
N SER A 120 -5.04 19.94 -19.15
CA SER A 120 -5.79 21.14 -19.25
C SER A 120 -5.76 21.93 -18.06
N ASN A 121 -5.55 21.33 -16.99
CA ASN A 121 -5.72 22.13 -15.94
C ASN A 121 -4.72 23.03 -15.73
N GLU A 122 -3.73 22.81 -16.29
CA GLU A 122 -2.86 23.69 -16.08
C GLU A 122 -3.27 24.87 -16.41
N GLY A 123 -3.21 25.38 -16.84
CA GLY A 123 -3.52 26.61 -17.15
C GLY A 123 -4.62 27.06 -16.53
N VAL A 124 -5.38 26.36 -16.42
CA VAL A 124 -6.49 26.80 -16.00
C VAL A 124 -6.54 27.35 -14.85
N ARG A 125 -6.33 27.11 -14.19
CA ARG A 125 -6.51 27.57 -13.18
C ARG A 125 -5.94 28.36 -12.89
N ALA A 126 -5.69 28.48 -13.12
CA ALA A 126 -4.89 29.31 -12.71
C ALA A 126 -5.43 30.33 -12.26
#